data_5125c390e919b7af09f8f3980ebd0da5
#
_entry.id   5125c390e919b7af09f8f3980ebd0da5
#
_cell.length_a   1.000
_cell.length_b   1.000
_cell.length_c   1.000
_cell.angle_alpha   90.00
_cell.angle_beta   90.00
_cell.angle_gamma   90.00
#
_symmetry.space_group_name_H-M   'P 1'
#
loop_
_entity.id
_entity.type
_entity.pdbx_description
1 polymer ?
#
loop_
_entity_poly.entity_id
_entity_poly.type
_entity_poly.pdbx_seq_one_letter_code
_entity_poly.pdbx_strand_id
1 'polypeptide(L)'
;MKDELISKVMDEVMKKMGASDATSAPAAACCSNASANCNLTEFVGTAIGHTIGLVIANVDHQIHEKMDIDPKYRSIGIIGDRTGAGPQIFAADEAVKATNCEIVKIELPRDTEGGAGHGSLIIFGAEDVSDARRAVEVCLREVERTLGD
;
A
#
# COMPACT_ATOMS: atom_id res chain seq x y z
N MET A 1 32.92 36.80 -14.33
CA MET A 1 32.16 36.95 -13.07
C MET A 1 30.92 36.06 -12.96
N LYS A 2 30.15 35.75 -14.01
CA LYS A 2 29.01 34.83 -13.92
C LYS A 2 29.42 33.36 -13.86
N ASP A 3 30.45 32.98 -14.58
CA ASP A 3 30.89 31.57 -14.64
C ASP A 3 31.55 31.09 -13.35
N GLU A 4 32.19 31.97 -12.62
CA GLU A 4 32.82 31.69 -11.34
C GLU A 4 31.80 31.44 -10.20
N LEU A 5 30.64 32.11 -10.28
CA LEU A 5 29.55 31.93 -9.34
C LEU A 5 28.84 30.59 -9.58
N ILE A 6 28.67 30.22 -10.85
CA ILE A 6 28.05 28.94 -11.24
C ILE A 6 28.91 27.76 -10.80
N SER A 7 30.24 27.88 -10.99
CA SER A 7 31.19 26.85 -10.56
C SER A 7 31.14 26.64 -9.05
N LYS A 8 31.12 27.71 -8.25
CA LYS A 8 31.05 27.61 -6.78
C LYS A 8 29.73 26.97 -6.29
N VAL A 9 28.62 27.30 -6.94
CA VAL A 9 27.31 26.70 -6.59
C VAL A 9 27.26 25.22 -6.96
N MET A 10 27.83 24.86 -8.10
CA MET A 10 27.93 23.46 -8.52
C MET A 10 28.81 22.65 -7.58
N ASP A 11 29.96 23.17 -7.15
CA ASP A 11 30.85 22.52 -6.21
C ASP A 11 30.18 22.32 -4.82
N GLU A 12 29.40 23.29 -4.37
CA GLU A 12 28.71 23.21 -3.10
C GLU A 12 27.53 22.21 -3.12
N VAL A 13 26.81 22.12 -4.23
CA VAL A 13 25.76 21.13 -4.47
C VAL A 13 26.36 19.73 -4.58
N MET A 14 27.44 19.56 -5.31
CA MET A 14 28.15 18.28 -5.43
C MET A 14 28.72 17.82 -4.08
N LYS A 15 29.19 18.73 -3.26
CA LYS A 15 29.70 18.43 -1.91
C LYS A 15 28.59 18.02 -0.94
N LYS A 16 27.37 18.53 -1.12
CA LYS A 16 26.19 18.12 -0.34
C LYS A 16 25.55 16.84 -0.85
N MET A 17 25.72 16.50 -2.12
CA MET A 17 25.22 15.26 -2.72
C MET A 17 26.26 14.13 -2.76
N GLY A 18 27.53 14.42 -2.54
CA GLY A 18 28.64 13.46 -2.61
C GLY A 18 28.96 12.71 -1.33
N ALA A 19 28.04 12.65 -0.38
CA ALA A 19 28.18 11.84 0.84
C ALA A 19 27.12 10.71 0.90
N SER A 20 27.02 9.93 -0.18
CA SER A 20 26.38 8.63 -0.12
C SER A 20 27.11 7.68 -1.08
N ASP A 21 28.22 7.14 -0.59
CA ASP A 21 28.84 5.97 -1.21
C ASP A 21 27.84 4.81 -1.23
N ALA A 22 27.59 4.35 -2.44
CA ALA A 22 26.91 3.12 -2.71
C ALA A 22 27.76 1.94 -2.24
N THR A 23 27.37 1.31 -1.15
CA THR A 23 27.79 -0.05 -0.85
C THR A 23 26.64 -0.78 -0.17
N SER A 24 26.08 -1.73 -0.93
CA SER A 24 25.32 -2.93 -0.51
C SER A 24 24.70 -2.87 0.89
N ALA A 25 23.39 -2.68 0.92
CA ALA A 25 22.58 -2.90 2.09
C ALA A 25 22.57 -4.38 2.50
N PRO A 26 22.77 -4.73 3.76
CA PRO A 26 22.07 -5.82 4.37
C PRO A 26 20.75 -5.24 4.93
N ALA A 27 19.66 -5.82 4.51
CA ALA A 27 18.35 -5.61 5.13
C ALA A 27 18.40 -6.16 6.56
N ALA A 28 18.72 -5.32 7.53
CA ALA A 28 18.43 -5.52 8.96
C ALA A 28 19.10 -4.45 9.80
N ALA A 29 18.57 -3.25 9.85
CA ALA A 29 18.85 -2.33 10.95
C ALA A 29 17.79 -1.23 11.01
N CYS A 30 16.58 -1.58 11.35
CA CYS A 30 15.55 -0.61 11.75
C CYS A 30 14.83 -1.05 13.01
N CYS A 31 15.58 -1.51 14.02
CA CYS A 31 15.01 -1.77 15.34
C CYS A 31 16.01 -1.44 16.43
N SER A 32 16.40 -0.16 16.53
CA SER A 32 17.01 0.34 17.76
C SER A 32 16.80 1.84 17.87
N ASN A 33 15.57 2.23 18.17
CA ASN A 33 15.25 3.32 19.10
C ASN A 33 13.77 3.22 19.43
N ALA A 34 13.51 2.93 20.68
CA ALA A 34 12.19 2.90 21.26
C ALA A 34 11.47 4.25 21.05
N SER A 35 10.18 4.15 20.76
CA SER A 35 9.17 5.20 20.66
C SER A 35 8.98 5.97 19.34
N ALA A 36 9.52 5.53 18.22
CA ALA A 36 8.91 5.93 16.97
C ALA A 36 7.78 4.94 16.67
N ASN A 37 6.53 5.39 16.74
CA ASN A 37 5.42 4.70 16.08
C ASN A 37 5.81 4.56 14.61
N CYS A 38 6.36 3.42 14.23
CA CYS A 38 6.53 3.05 12.84
C CYS A 38 5.13 2.81 12.27
N ASN A 39 4.41 3.88 11.98
CA ASN A 39 3.22 3.84 11.16
C ASN A 39 3.70 3.61 9.72
N LEU A 40 4.05 2.37 9.44
CA LEU A 40 4.42 1.98 8.09
C LEU A 40 3.16 1.80 7.26
N THR A 41 2.75 2.89 6.62
CA THR A 41 1.89 2.80 5.46
C THR A 41 2.78 2.47 4.27
N GLU A 42 2.52 1.35 3.63
CA GLU A 42 3.31 0.87 2.51
C GLU A 42 2.45 0.79 1.25
N PHE A 43 2.97 1.36 0.16
CA PHE A 43 2.47 1.08 -1.16
C PHE A 43 3.03 -0.27 -1.62
N VAL A 44 2.15 -1.24 -1.86
CA VAL A 44 2.56 -2.60 -2.24
C VAL A 44 2.73 -2.72 -3.74
N GLY A 45 1.80 -2.17 -4.51
CA GLY A 45 1.86 -2.23 -5.97
C GLY A 45 0.59 -1.79 -6.66
N THR A 46 0.60 -1.96 -7.97
CA THR A 46 -0.56 -1.73 -8.85
C THR A 46 -0.80 -2.97 -9.71
N ALA A 47 -2.02 -3.09 -10.20
CA ALA A 47 -2.39 -4.05 -11.23
C ALA A 47 -3.20 -3.36 -12.33
N ILE A 48 -3.49 -4.08 -13.40
CA ILE A 48 -4.35 -3.62 -14.50
C ILE A 48 -5.68 -3.08 -13.96
N GLY A 49 -6.29 -2.16 -14.67
CA GLY A 49 -7.58 -1.57 -14.30
C GLY A 49 -7.48 -0.46 -13.25
N HIS A 50 -6.33 0.19 -13.14
CA HIS A 50 -6.07 1.20 -12.12
C HIS A 50 -6.24 0.66 -10.69
N THR A 51 -5.93 -0.61 -10.50
CA THR A 51 -5.95 -1.25 -9.19
C THR A 51 -4.72 -0.84 -8.41
N ILE A 52 -4.91 -0.46 -7.16
CA ILE A 52 -3.85 -0.05 -6.24
C ILE A 52 -3.93 -0.87 -4.96
N GLY A 53 -2.79 -1.32 -4.47
CA GLY A 53 -2.67 -2.05 -3.21
C GLY A 53 -1.81 -1.31 -2.19
N LEU A 54 -2.36 -1.16 -1.00
CA LEU A 54 -1.74 -0.47 0.11
C LEU A 54 -1.79 -1.34 1.37
N VAL A 55 -0.85 -1.14 2.27
CA VAL A 55 -0.86 -1.77 3.61
C VAL A 55 -0.62 -0.71 4.67
N ILE A 56 -1.39 -0.77 5.73
CA ILE A 56 -1.18 0.03 6.93
C ILE A 56 -0.86 -0.92 8.07
N ALA A 57 0.37 -0.86 8.56
CA ALA A 57 0.77 -1.55 9.77
C ALA A 57 0.36 -0.71 10.99
N ASN A 58 -0.12 -1.36 12.03
CA ASN A 58 -0.51 -0.71 13.27
C ASN A 58 -1.50 0.44 13.06
N VAL A 59 -2.68 0.10 12.60
CA VAL A 59 -3.76 1.03 12.26
C VAL A 59 -4.14 1.90 13.46
N ASP A 60 -4.29 3.20 13.23
CA ASP A 60 -4.73 4.14 14.27
C ASP A 60 -6.17 3.82 14.72
N HIS A 61 -6.43 3.99 16.02
CA HIS A 61 -7.74 3.69 16.61
C HIS A 61 -8.87 4.51 16.00
N GLN A 62 -8.60 5.72 15.51
CA GLN A 62 -9.60 6.54 14.83
C GLN A 62 -10.06 5.93 13.51
N ILE A 63 -9.17 5.24 12.81
CA ILE A 63 -9.52 4.51 11.59
C ILE A 63 -10.41 3.31 11.94
N HIS A 64 -10.05 2.55 12.98
CA HIS A 64 -10.89 1.46 13.47
C HIS A 64 -12.30 1.94 13.81
N GLU A 65 -12.41 3.04 14.56
CA GLU A 65 -13.69 3.62 14.97
C GLU A 65 -14.51 4.13 13.78
N LYS A 66 -13.89 4.90 12.86
CA LYS A 66 -14.60 5.52 11.74
C LYS A 66 -14.99 4.55 10.64
N MET A 67 -14.24 3.49 10.47
CA MET A 67 -14.50 2.47 9.46
C MET A 67 -15.23 1.24 10.02
N ASP A 68 -15.52 1.22 11.32
CA ASP A 68 -16.14 0.09 12.01
C ASP A 68 -15.37 -1.21 11.82
N ILE A 69 -14.05 -1.12 12.02
CA ILE A 69 -13.12 -2.24 11.93
C ILE A 69 -12.80 -2.74 13.35
N ASP A 70 -12.87 -4.05 13.55
CA ASP A 70 -12.53 -4.66 14.84
C ASP A 70 -11.07 -4.35 15.22
N PRO A 71 -10.81 -3.83 16.44
CA PRO A 71 -9.46 -3.54 16.91
C PRO A 71 -8.49 -4.73 16.95
N LYS A 72 -9.00 -5.97 16.86
CA LYS A 72 -8.15 -7.17 16.74
C LYS A 72 -7.24 -7.13 15.51
N TYR A 73 -7.70 -6.47 14.43
CA TYR A 73 -6.91 -6.30 13.22
C TYR A 73 -5.94 -5.13 13.38
N ARG A 74 -4.73 -5.43 13.80
CA ARG A 74 -3.67 -4.41 13.98
C ARG A 74 -3.16 -3.86 12.66
N SER A 75 -3.27 -4.64 11.60
CA SER A 75 -2.84 -4.26 10.26
C SER A 75 -3.96 -4.45 9.26
N ILE A 76 -4.04 -3.58 8.27
CA ILE A 76 -4.99 -3.69 7.19
C ILE A 76 -4.31 -3.63 5.84
N GLY A 77 -4.80 -4.45 4.91
CA GLY A 77 -4.50 -4.36 3.49
C GLY A 77 -5.67 -3.69 2.78
N ILE A 78 -5.38 -2.80 1.86
CA ILE A 78 -6.39 -2.04 1.13
C ILE A 78 -6.19 -2.27 -0.36
N ILE A 79 -7.24 -2.68 -1.04
CA ILE A 79 -7.30 -2.73 -2.50
C ILE A 79 -8.37 -1.77 -2.96
N GLY A 80 -7.97 -0.84 -3.83
CA GLY A 80 -8.89 0.06 -4.50
C GLY A 80 -8.75 -0.05 -6.02
N ASP A 81 -9.85 0.02 -6.74
CA ASP A 81 -9.83 0.02 -8.20
C ASP A 81 -10.83 1.01 -8.79
N ARG A 82 -10.79 1.17 -10.12
CA ARG A 82 -11.67 2.06 -10.87
C ARG A 82 -12.48 1.37 -11.97
N THR A 83 -12.29 0.09 -12.19
CA THR A 83 -12.79 -0.57 -13.41
C THR A 83 -13.89 -1.59 -13.21
N GLY A 84 -14.13 -2.06 -12.03
CA GLY A 84 -15.21 -3.00 -11.79
C GLY A 84 -14.89 -4.05 -10.74
N ALA A 85 -15.90 -4.39 -9.98
CA ALA A 85 -15.75 -5.17 -8.76
C ALA A 85 -15.57 -6.67 -8.96
N GLY A 86 -15.96 -7.21 -10.10
CA GLY A 86 -15.94 -8.68 -10.31
C GLY A 86 -14.56 -9.32 -10.13
N PRO A 87 -13.55 -8.90 -10.87
CA PRO A 87 -12.19 -9.41 -10.74
C PRO A 87 -11.60 -9.20 -9.35
N GLN A 88 -11.89 -8.07 -8.71
CA GLN A 88 -11.40 -7.76 -7.38
C GLN A 88 -12.03 -8.65 -6.29
N ILE A 89 -13.33 -8.92 -6.40
CA ILE A 89 -14.00 -9.84 -5.46
C ILE A 89 -13.43 -11.25 -5.61
N PHE A 90 -13.24 -11.71 -6.83
CA PHE A 90 -12.59 -13.00 -7.10
C PHE A 90 -11.17 -13.04 -6.52
N ALA A 91 -10.36 -12.02 -6.81
CA ALA A 91 -9.00 -11.93 -6.31
C ALA A 91 -8.93 -11.83 -4.77
N ALA A 92 -9.90 -11.16 -4.14
CA ALA A 92 -10.00 -11.10 -2.70
C ALA A 92 -10.33 -12.45 -2.07
N ASP A 93 -11.20 -13.24 -2.67
CA ASP A 93 -11.50 -14.61 -2.24
C ASP A 93 -10.24 -15.50 -2.28
N GLU A 94 -9.47 -15.43 -3.35
CA GLU A 94 -8.19 -16.14 -3.46
C GLU A 94 -7.15 -15.65 -2.43
N ALA A 95 -7.12 -14.35 -2.16
CA ALA A 95 -6.21 -13.76 -1.18
C ALA A 95 -6.48 -14.28 0.25
N VAL A 96 -7.72 -14.33 0.68
CA VAL A 96 -8.05 -14.84 2.03
C VAL A 96 -7.84 -16.34 2.16
N LYS A 97 -8.01 -17.10 1.08
CA LYS A 97 -7.69 -18.54 1.06
C LYS A 97 -6.18 -18.81 1.17
N ALA A 98 -5.37 -17.88 0.70
CA ALA A 98 -3.90 -18.01 0.66
C ALA A 98 -3.19 -17.40 1.89
N THR A 99 -3.91 -16.74 2.79
CA THR A 99 -3.36 -16.00 3.93
C THR A 99 -4.21 -16.15 5.19
N ASN A 100 -3.72 -15.66 6.32
CA ASN A 100 -4.48 -15.57 7.56
C ASN A 100 -5.22 -14.24 7.71
N CYS A 101 -5.74 -13.71 6.62
CA CYS A 101 -6.51 -12.48 6.61
C CYS A 101 -8.01 -12.76 6.54
N GLU A 102 -8.78 -11.83 7.03
CA GLU A 102 -10.23 -11.79 6.85
C GLU A 102 -10.60 -10.58 6.00
N ILE A 103 -11.63 -10.71 5.18
CA ILE A 103 -12.21 -9.54 4.51
C ILE A 103 -13.05 -8.80 5.54
N VAL A 104 -12.63 -7.59 5.88
CA VAL A 104 -13.32 -6.75 6.85
C VAL A 104 -14.42 -5.95 6.16
N LYS A 105 -14.14 -5.46 4.96
CA LYS A 105 -15.07 -4.58 4.25
C LYS A 105 -14.94 -4.71 2.75
N ILE A 106 -16.08 -4.70 2.09
CA ILE A 106 -16.18 -4.54 0.63
C ILE A 106 -17.17 -3.41 0.38
N GLU A 107 -16.71 -2.36 -0.25
CA GLU A 107 -17.55 -1.24 -0.69
C GLU A 107 -17.57 -1.18 -2.21
N LEU A 108 -18.77 -1.15 -2.76
CA LEU A 108 -19.01 -0.98 -4.16
C LEU A 108 -19.65 0.41 -4.35
N PRO A 109 -18.92 1.38 -4.94
CA PRO A 109 -19.49 2.68 -5.22
C PRO A 109 -20.72 2.52 -6.09
N ARG A 110 -21.86 3.04 -5.63
CA ARG A 110 -23.08 3.10 -6.42
C ARG A 110 -23.05 4.32 -7.30
N ASP A 111 -23.70 4.22 -8.45
CA ASP A 111 -23.96 5.37 -9.30
C ASP A 111 -24.62 6.49 -8.50
N THR A 112 -23.90 7.58 -8.35
CA THR A 112 -24.48 8.86 -8.01
C THR A 112 -24.85 9.59 -9.30
N GLU A 113 -25.88 10.40 -9.26
CA GLU A 113 -26.45 11.10 -10.42
C GLU A 113 -25.37 11.58 -11.42
N GLY A 114 -25.32 10.98 -12.58
CA GLY A 114 -24.51 11.41 -13.72
C GLY A 114 -23.14 10.74 -13.91
N GLY A 115 -22.79 9.73 -13.14
CA GLY A 115 -21.55 9.01 -13.31
C GLY A 115 -21.71 7.51 -13.13
N ALA A 116 -21.16 6.71 -14.03
CA ALA A 116 -20.99 5.30 -13.76
C ALA A 116 -20.01 5.14 -12.60
N GLY A 117 -20.53 4.83 -11.43
CA GLY A 117 -19.72 4.48 -10.25
C GLY A 117 -19.00 3.17 -10.49
N HIS A 118 -17.89 3.25 -11.18
CA HIS A 118 -17.00 2.11 -11.38
C HIS A 118 -15.96 2.10 -10.28
N GLY A 119 -15.74 0.95 -9.70
CA GLY A 119 -14.69 0.73 -8.74
C GLY A 119 -15.11 -0.18 -7.60
N SER A 120 -14.14 -0.52 -6.77
CA SER A 120 -14.35 -1.23 -5.52
C SER A 120 -13.31 -0.79 -4.49
N LEU A 121 -13.66 -0.98 -3.23
CA LEU A 121 -12.76 -0.87 -2.11
C LEU A 121 -12.88 -2.15 -1.30
N ILE A 122 -11.77 -2.85 -1.14
CA ILE A 122 -11.69 -4.07 -0.33
C ILE A 122 -10.67 -3.85 0.76
N ILE A 123 -11.06 -4.17 1.98
CA ILE A 123 -10.19 -4.06 3.15
C ILE A 123 -10.01 -5.45 3.75
N PHE A 124 -8.76 -5.89 3.82
CA PHE A 124 -8.32 -7.07 4.54
C PHE A 124 -7.88 -6.69 5.94
N GLY A 125 -8.29 -7.45 6.94
CA GLY A 125 -7.80 -7.32 8.31
C GLY A 125 -6.87 -8.48 8.66
N ALA A 126 -5.77 -8.17 9.35
CA ALA A 126 -4.82 -9.13 9.87
C ALA A 126 -4.27 -8.69 11.22
N GLU A 127 -3.85 -9.65 12.04
CA GLU A 127 -3.09 -9.37 13.26
C GLU A 127 -1.67 -8.93 12.91
N ASP A 128 -1.06 -9.59 11.93
CA ASP A 128 0.29 -9.31 11.45
C ASP A 128 0.30 -8.56 10.12
N VAL A 129 1.22 -7.60 10.01
CA VAL A 129 1.42 -6.83 8.77
C VAL A 129 1.87 -7.69 7.60
N SER A 130 2.61 -8.76 7.86
CA SER A 130 3.07 -9.70 6.83
C SER A 130 1.91 -10.41 6.13
N ASP A 131 0.89 -10.80 6.88
CA ASP A 131 -0.32 -11.42 6.35
C ASP A 131 -1.14 -10.41 5.54
N ALA A 132 -1.34 -9.19 6.06
CA ALA A 132 -2.01 -8.12 5.33
C ALA A 132 -1.31 -7.80 4.00
N ARG A 133 0.02 -7.70 4.02
CA ARG A 133 0.83 -7.48 2.82
C ARG A 133 0.70 -8.63 1.82
N ARG A 134 0.79 -9.87 2.31
CA ARG A 134 0.66 -11.05 1.47
C ARG A 134 -0.71 -11.13 0.80
N ALA A 135 -1.77 -10.79 1.53
CA ALA A 135 -3.12 -10.75 0.96
C ALA A 135 -3.22 -9.72 -0.18
N VAL A 136 -2.66 -8.53 0.01
CA VAL A 136 -2.62 -7.50 -1.02
C VAL A 136 -1.81 -7.95 -2.25
N GLU A 137 -0.64 -8.54 -2.05
CA GLU A 137 0.20 -9.07 -3.15
C GLU A 137 -0.53 -10.17 -3.95
N VAL A 138 -1.17 -11.10 -3.26
CA VAL A 138 -1.96 -12.17 -3.92
C VAL A 138 -3.11 -11.56 -4.69
N CYS A 139 -3.85 -10.62 -4.08
CA CYS A 139 -4.98 -9.96 -4.72
C CYS A 139 -4.55 -9.22 -6.01
N LEU A 140 -3.48 -8.42 -5.96
CA LEU A 140 -2.97 -7.72 -7.15
C LEU A 140 -2.57 -8.69 -8.26
N ARG A 141 -1.89 -9.77 -7.92
CA ARG A 141 -1.51 -10.82 -8.90
C ARG A 141 -2.71 -11.49 -9.54
N GLU A 142 -3.74 -11.80 -8.76
CA GLU A 142 -4.95 -12.44 -9.28
C GLU A 142 -5.80 -11.47 -10.14
N VAL A 143 -5.81 -10.19 -9.81
CA VAL A 143 -6.41 -9.16 -10.68
C VAL A 143 -5.66 -9.09 -12.00
N GLU A 144 -4.32 -9.07 -11.98
CA GLU A 144 -3.51 -9.09 -13.21
C GLU A 144 -3.78 -10.33 -14.04
N ARG A 145 -3.89 -11.49 -13.41
CA ARG A 145 -4.18 -12.76 -14.10
C ARG A 145 -5.57 -12.78 -14.74
N THR A 146 -6.56 -12.16 -14.12
CA THR A 146 -7.96 -12.19 -14.60
C THR A 146 -8.29 -11.11 -15.61
N LEU A 147 -7.60 -9.98 -15.58
CA LEU A 147 -7.83 -8.84 -16.50
C LEU A 147 -6.75 -8.70 -17.57
N GLY A 148 -5.63 -9.40 -17.42
CA GLY A 148 -4.48 -9.27 -18.32
C GLY A 148 -4.52 -10.14 -19.58
N ASP A 149 -5.52 -11.00 -19.73
CA ASP A 149 -5.67 -11.88 -20.88
C ASP A 149 -6.60 -11.24 -21.97
#